data_da907d437e0cb4c4bd680f4645be1611
#
_entry.id   da907d437e0cb4c4bd680f4645be1611
#
_cell.length_a   1.000
_cell.length_b   1.000
_cell.length_c   1.000
_cell.angle_alpha   90.00
_cell.angle_beta   90.00
_cell.angle_gamma   90.00
#
_symmetry.space_group_name_H-M   'P 1'
#
loop_
_entity.id
_entity.type
_entity.pdbx_description
1 polymer ?
#
loop_
_entity_poly.entity_id
_entity_poly.type
_entity_poly.pdbx_seq_one_letter_code
_entity_poly.pdbx_strand_id
1 'polypeptide(L)'
;GRWVDDNGTDWSDFVSGPQAWRSGRPTGWNLLDHDLAVVDTFNNNQVSYVGGAMSVVTGVAVHPNSGDPVAIGIESFNEIRFEPVLEGVFAEVRLARWGSEETVVNLNPHTEGVHTLPPAERAKSVGDPRAIAFSSTGEEAWIASKGSNNVLVVDALGQRLGDPIPVGFGSTGLALNDDVAFVHNHFEGTLAVVDRAEREVSAVVSLFDPVPDEVQQGRAHMYDTHLHSARGEVSCATCHIDSRMDRLAWDLGNPGGSMQPIDVNCNMGVEQFGPDCPDFHPMKGPMTTQTMQDLIGK
;
A
#
# COMPACT_ATOMS: atom_id res chain seq x y z
N GLY A 1 -15.13 21.79 -16.11
CA GLY A 1 -15.30 21.88 -14.67
C GLY A 1 -14.23 22.78 -14.05
N ARG A 2 -14.40 23.12 -12.80
CA ARG A 2 -13.41 23.87 -12.05
C ARG A 2 -12.51 22.88 -11.31
N TRP A 3 -11.22 22.98 -11.51
CA TRP A 3 -10.21 22.16 -10.87
C TRP A 3 -9.64 22.90 -9.67
N VAL A 4 -10.02 22.52 -8.48
CA VAL A 4 -9.65 23.22 -7.24
C VAL A 4 -9.04 22.21 -6.31
N ASP A 5 -7.84 22.49 -5.78
CA ASP A 5 -7.22 21.67 -4.78
C ASP A 5 -7.85 21.86 -3.38
N ASP A 6 -7.42 21.10 -2.41
CA ASP A 6 -7.90 21.14 -1.03
C ASP A 6 -7.64 22.48 -0.31
N ASN A 7 -6.72 23.31 -0.85
CA ASN A 7 -6.48 24.67 -0.40
C ASN A 7 -7.40 25.72 -1.04
N GLY A 8 -8.24 25.29 -1.98
CA GLY A 8 -9.05 26.18 -2.79
C GLY A 8 -8.30 26.87 -3.92
N THR A 9 -7.07 26.45 -4.24
CA THR A 9 -6.33 26.96 -5.38
C THR A 9 -6.93 26.44 -6.68
N ASP A 10 -7.16 27.36 -7.63
CA ASP A 10 -7.80 27.03 -8.91
C ASP A 10 -6.73 26.62 -9.94
N TRP A 11 -6.77 25.36 -10.37
CA TRP A 11 -5.90 24.78 -11.41
C TRP A 11 -6.56 24.71 -12.78
N SER A 12 -7.77 25.27 -12.93
CA SER A 12 -8.56 25.16 -14.17
C SER A 12 -7.83 25.69 -15.38
N ASP A 13 -7.06 26.77 -15.23
CA ASP A 13 -6.28 27.35 -16.34
C ASP A 13 -5.18 26.40 -16.82
N PHE A 14 -4.55 25.64 -15.91
CA PHE A 14 -3.52 24.66 -16.23
C PHE A 14 -4.06 23.36 -16.83
N VAL A 15 -5.28 22.95 -16.45
CA VAL A 15 -5.90 21.72 -16.94
C VAL A 15 -6.67 21.92 -18.23
N SER A 16 -7.45 23.01 -18.35
CA SER A 16 -8.37 23.25 -19.47
C SER A 16 -8.38 24.67 -20.02
N GLY A 17 -7.64 25.59 -19.40
CA GLY A 17 -7.53 26.99 -19.83
C GLY A 17 -6.37 27.24 -20.80
N PRO A 18 -5.99 28.51 -21.01
CA PRO A 18 -4.93 28.91 -21.95
C PRO A 18 -3.56 28.28 -21.68
N GLN A 19 -3.27 27.88 -20.45
CA GLN A 19 -1.99 27.27 -20.07
C GLN A 19 -2.01 25.72 -20.12
N ALA A 20 -3.11 25.09 -20.49
CA ALA A 20 -3.26 23.64 -20.47
C ALA A 20 -2.24 22.91 -21.34
N TRP A 21 -1.76 23.52 -22.42
CA TRP A 21 -0.72 22.96 -23.29
C TRP A 21 0.60 22.67 -22.56
N ARG A 22 0.90 23.34 -21.43
CA ARG A 22 2.10 23.13 -20.62
C ARG A 22 2.12 21.79 -19.91
N SER A 23 0.94 21.18 -19.70
CA SER A 23 0.84 19.84 -19.09
C SER A 23 1.37 18.74 -20.01
N GLY A 24 1.55 19.00 -21.32
CA GLY A 24 1.89 17.99 -22.32
C GLY A 24 0.75 17.01 -22.62
N ARG A 25 -0.46 17.28 -22.12
CA ARG A 25 -1.67 16.47 -22.29
C ARG A 25 -2.70 17.19 -23.15
N PRO A 26 -3.65 16.47 -23.76
CA PRO A 26 -4.78 17.10 -24.43
C PRO A 26 -5.54 18.03 -23.49
N THR A 27 -5.96 19.19 -23.99
CA THR A 27 -6.79 20.13 -23.21
C THR A 27 -8.04 19.43 -22.68
N GLY A 28 -8.36 19.67 -21.41
CA GLY A 28 -9.52 19.06 -20.76
C GLY A 28 -9.29 17.60 -20.32
N TRP A 29 -8.04 17.16 -20.23
CA TRP A 29 -7.73 15.83 -19.69
C TRP A 29 -8.28 15.67 -18.26
N ASN A 30 -8.60 14.43 -17.91
CA ASN A 30 -9.04 14.04 -16.58
C ASN A 30 -8.07 13.06 -15.97
N LEU A 31 -7.90 13.09 -14.66
CA LEU A 31 -7.26 12.02 -13.92
C LEU A 31 -8.23 10.86 -13.86
N LEU A 32 -7.86 9.76 -14.48
CA LEU A 32 -8.68 8.56 -14.50
C LEU A 32 -8.41 7.79 -13.20
N ASP A 33 -9.48 7.62 -12.43
CA ASP A 33 -9.46 6.79 -11.24
C ASP A 33 -9.91 5.38 -11.61
N HIS A 34 -8.96 4.57 -12.09
CA HIS A 34 -9.20 3.22 -12.56
C HIS A 34 -8.29 2.24 -11.83
N ASP A 35 -8.87 1.43 -10.95
CA ASP A 35 -8.16 0.38 -10.23
C ASP A 35 -7.96 -0.86 -11.08
N LEU A 36 -9.00 -1.28 -11.82
CA LEU A 36 -8.96 -2.47 -12.65
C LEU A 36 -9.52 -2.21 -14.06
N ALA A 37 -8.92 -2.89 -15.03
CA ALA A 37 -9.45 -3.03 -16.38
C ALA A 37 -10.02 -4.43 -16.57
N VAL A 38 -11.26 -4.53 -16.99
CA VAL A 38 -11.93 -5.79 -17.36
C VAL A 38 -12.00 -5.86 -18.88
N VAL A 39 -11.36 -6.87 -19.46
CA VAL A 39 -11.29 -7.07 -20.92
C VAL A 39 -12.23 -8.19 -21.32
N ASP A 40 -13.27 -7.88 -22.09
CA ASP A 40 -14.13 -8.88 -22.73
C ASP A 40 -13.43 -9.46 -23.96
N THR A 41 -12.93 -10.68 -23.82
CA THR A 41 -12.22 -11.38 -24.89
C THR A 41 -13.12 -11.93 -25.99
N PHE A 42 -14.44 -11.93 -25.80
CA PHE A 42 -15.42 -12.41 -26.78
C PHE A 42 -15.98 -11.29 -27.64
N ASN A 43 -16.02 -10.05 -27.12
CA ASN A 43 -16.59 -8.87 -27.79
C ASN A 43 -15.51 -7.88 -28.26
N ASN A 44 -14.64 -8.30 -29.19
CA ASN A 44 -13.63 -7.42 -29.80
C ASN A 44 -12.70 -6.74 -28.80
N ASN A 45 -12.39 -7.41 -27.67
CA ASN A 45 -11.58 -6.87 -26.59
C ASN A 45 -12.12 -5.54 -26.03
N GLN A 46 -13.42 -5.46 -25.88
CA GLN A 46 -14.03 -4.33 -25.19
C GLN A 46 -13.47 -4.22 -23.77
N VAL A 47 -13.05 -3.02 -23.37
CA VAL A 47 -12.50 -2.76 -22.07
C VAL A 47 -13.46 -1.91 -21.26
N SER A 48 -13.79 -2.37 -20.08
CA SER A 48 -14.47 -1.58 -19.05
C SER A 48 -13.54 -1.38 -17.85
N TYR A 49 -13.82 -0.37 -17.05
CA TYR A 49 -12.99 -0.02 -15.91
C TYR A 49 -13.83 0.08 -14.65
N VAL A 50 -13.21 -0.30 -13.53
CA VAL A 50 -13.71 -0.06 -12.19
C VAL A 50 -12.63 0.65 -11.39
N GLY A 51 -13.01 1.49 -10.44
CA GLY A 51 -12.06 2.32 -9.70
C GLY A 51 -12.70 2.96 -8.48
N GLY A 52 -11.97 3.86 -7.82
CA GLY A 52 -12.44 4.60 -6.65
C GLY A 52 -12.20 3.88 -5.31
N ALA A 53 -11.46 2.78 -5.30
CA ALA A 53 -11.28 1.98 -4.10
C ALA A 53 -9.92 2.17 -3.42
N MET A 54 -8.85 2.33 -4.20
CA MET A 54 -7.50 2.40 -3.65
C MET A 54 -6.49 3.04 -4.60
N SER A 55 -5.47 3.66 -4.04
CA SER A 55 -4.41 4.33 -4.82
C SER A 55 -3.45 3.37 -5.49
N VAL A 56 -3.23 2.18 -4.91
CA VAL A 56 -2.27 1.18 -5.41
C VAL A 56 -2.85 -0.22 -5.27
N VAL A 57 -3.19 -0.83 -6.39
CA VAL A 57 -3.59 -2.24 -6.45
C VAL A 57 -2.36 -3.14 -6.47
N THR A 58 -2.28 -4.09 -5.56
CA THR A 58 -1.15 -5.01 -5.41
C THR A 58 -1.48 -6.47 -5.69
N GLY A 59 -2.77 -6.83 -5.67
CA GLY A 59 -3.23 -8.16 -6.00
C GLY A 59 -4.69 -8.16 -6.48
N VAL A 60 -5.03 -9.10 -7.35
CA VAL A 60 -6.37 -9.24 -7.90
C VAL A 60 -6.80 -10.70 -7.91
N ALA A 61 -8.09 -10.92 -7.74
CA ALA A 61 -8.74 -12.21 -7.89
C ALA A 61 -10.13 -12.04 -8.49
N VAL A 62 -10.75 -13.15 -8.88
CA VAL A 62 -12.14 -13.19 -9.30
C VAL A 62 -12.90 -14.08 -8.33
N HIS A 63 -14.02 -13.59 -7.80
CA HIS A 63 -14.86 -14.39 -6.93
C HIS A 63 -15.45 -15.57 -7.70
N PRO A 64 -15.25 -16.84 -7.26
CA PRO A 64 -15.48 -18.01 -8.09
C PRO A 64 -16.95 -18.21 -8.48
N ASN A 65 -17.89 -17.79 -7.65
CA ASN A 65 -19.31 -18.02 -7.91
C ASN A 65 -20.01 -16.88 -8.65
N SER A 66 -19.64 -15.61 -8.36
CA SER A 66 -20.29 -14.45 -8.97
C SER A 66 -19.54 -13.91 -10.20
N GLY A 67 -18.25 -14.19 -10.32
CA GLY A 67 -17.40 -13.61 -11.35
C GLY A 67 -16.98 -12.17 -11.06
N ASP A 68 -17.29 -11.65 -9.87
CA ASP A 68 -16.94 -10.29 -9.49
C ASP A 68 -15.42 -10.11 -9.38
N PRO A 69 -14.83 -9.07 -9.95
CA PRO A 69 -13.45 -8.71 -9.70
C PRO A 69 -13.26 -8.26 -8.25
N VAL A 70 -12.14 -8.68 -7.68
CA VAL A 70 -11.72 -8.32 -6.32
C VAL A 70 -10.28 -7.87 -6.37
N ALA A 71 -9.97 -6.79 -5.68
CA ALA A 71 -8.61 -6.28 -5.52
C ALA A 71 -8.24 -6.13 -4.06
N ILE A 72 -6.94 -6.24 -3.80
CA ILE A 72 -6.30 -5.86 -2.54
C ILE A 72 -5.21 -4.86 -2.82
N GLY A 73 -4.96 -3.96 -1.89
CA GLY A 73 -3.93 -2.95 -2.07
C GLY A 73 -3.90 -1.92 -0.96
N ILE A 74 -3.43 -0.75 -1.32
CA ILE A 74 -3.17 0.35 -0.39
C ILE A 74 -3.92 1.58 -0.89
N GLU A 75 -4.69 2.18 -0.01
CA GLU A 75 -5.17 3.54 -0.17
C GLU A 75 -4.19 4.49 0.51
N SER A 76 -3.70 5.45 -0.24
CA SER A 76 -2.78 6.46 0.24
C SER A 76 -3.50 7.79 0.39
N PHE A 77 -3.41 8.41 1.56
CA PHE A 77 -3.98 9.74 1.82
C PHE A 77 -3.04 10.84 1.36
N ASN A 78 -2.54 10.72 0.15
CA ASN A 78 -1.51 11.58 -0.43
C ASN A 78 -2.01 12.98 -0.79
N GLU A 79 -3.29 13.16 -0.99
CA GLU A 79 -3.97 14.42 -1.30
C GLU A 79 -4.32 15.24 -0.04
N ILE A 80 -4.30 14.60 1.13
CA ILE A 80 -4.51 15.26 2.41
C ILE A 80 -3.15 15.74 2.93
N ARG A 81 -3.05 16.99 3.37
CA ARG A 81 -1.81 17.50 3.95
C ARG A 81 -1.32 16.65 5.09
N PHE A 82 -0.11 16.15 4.97
CA PHE A 82 0.49 15.21 5.88
C PHE A 82 0.53 15.71 7.33
N GLU A 83 1.02 16.94 7.51
CA GLU A 83 1.12 17.59 8.82
C GLU A 83 0.25 18.87 8.84
N PRO A 84 -0.56 19.11 9.84
CA PRO A 84 -0.82 18.34 11.06
C PRO A 84 -2.07 17.41 10.96
N VAL A 85 -2.60 17.14 9.75
CA VAL A 85 -3.93 16.53 9.58
C VAL A 85 -3.89 15.01 9.69
N LEU A 86 -2.90 14.37 9.05
CA LEU A 86 -2.83 12.91 9.02
C LEU A 86 -2.31 12.29 10.32
N GLU A 87 -1.55 13.03 11.11
CA GLU A 87 -0.98 12.57 12.39
C GLU A 87 -0.32 11.19 12.30
N GLY A 88 0.37 10.92 11.17
CA GLY A 88 1.02 9.64 10.88
C GLY A 88 0.13 8.57 10.26
N VAL A 89 -1.16 8.81 10.06
CA VAL A 89 -2.09 7.90 9.39
C VAL A 89 -2.18 8.27 7.91
N PHE A 90 -1.25 7.81 7.10
CA PHE A 90 -1.14 8.20 5.69
C PHE A 90 -1.49 7.10 4.69
N ALA A 91 -1.83 5.90 5.16
CA ALA A 91 -2.28 4.82 4.30
C ALA A 91 -3.19 3.83 5.04
N GLU A 92 -4.03 3.14 4.30
CA GLU A 92 -4.84 2.01 4.74
C GLU A 92 -4.63 0.81 3.81
N VAL A 93 -4.74 -0.39 4.37
CA VAL A 93 -4.75 -1.63 3.58
C VAL A 93 -6.19 -2.01 3.31
N ARG A 94 -6.55 -2.11 2.02
CA ARG A 94 -7.94 -2.30 1.60
C ARG A 94 -8.15 -3.57 0.78
N LEU A 95 -9.37 -4.10 0.86
CA LEU A 95 -9.96 -5.01 -0.11
C LEU A 95 -11.16 -4.32 -0.76
N ALA A 96 -11.25 -4.40 -2.07
CA ALA A 96 -12.41 -3.94 -2.82
C ALA A 96 -13.00 -5.07 -3.68
N ARG A 97 -14.32 -5.10 -3.80
CA ARG A 97 -15.07 -6.01 -4.67
C ARG A 97 -16.10 -5.21 -5.47
N TRP A 98 -16.10 -5.42 -6.76
CA TRP A 98 -17.04 -4.78 -7.69
C TRP A 98 -18.03 -5.81 -8.23
N GLY A 99 -19.17 -5.91 -7.58
CA GLY A 99 -20.29 -6.78 -7.93
C GLY A 99 -21.56 -5.98 -8.23
N SER A 100 -22.71 -6.50 -7.81
CA SER A 100 -23.97 -5.76 -7.86
C SER A 100 -23.94 -4.50 -6.98
N GLU A 101 -23.16 -4.55 -5.92
CA GLU A 101 -22.82 -3.45 -5.05
C GLU A 101 -21.28 -3.42 -4.90
N GLU A 102 -20.73 -2.22 -4.88
CA GLU A 102 -19.33 -2.02 -4.58
C GLU A 102 -19.11 -2.13 -3.08
N THR A 103 -18.10 -2.87 -2.68
CA THR A 103 -17.71 -3.02 -1.28
C THR A 103 -16.22 -2.69 -1.15
N VAL A 104 -15.89 -1.75 -0.27
CA VAL A 104 -14.52 -1.41 0.10
C VAL A 104 -14.37 -1.60 1.60
N VAL A 105 -13.37 -2.37 2.01
CA VAL A 105 -13.14 -2.75 3.41
C VAL A 105 -11.72 -2.44 3.81
N ASN A 106 -11.55 -1.76 4.94
CA ASN A 106 -10.25 -1.66 5.61
C ASN A 106 -9.91 -3.01 6.23
N LEU A 107 -8.80 -3.61 5.82
CA LEU A 107 -8.35 -4.90 6.34
C LEU A 107 -7.75 -4.82 7.76
N ASN A 108 -7.55 -3.62 8.30
CA ASN A 108 -7.06 -3.39 9.67
C ASN A 108 -8.05 -2.57 10.51
N PRO A 109 -9.30 -3.00 10.73
CA PRO A 109 -10.30 -2.20 11.43
C PRO A 109 -9.92 -1.86 12.88
N HIS A 110 -9.02 -2.62 13.50
CA HIS A 110 -8.52 -2.38 14.86
C HIS A 110 -7.55 -1.18 14.94
N THR A 111 -7.12 -0.63 13.82
CA THR A 111 -6.25 0.55 13.75
C THR A 111 -7.04 1.86 13.66
N GLU A 112 -8.35 1.79 13.46
CA GLU A 112 -9.19 2.96 13.26
C GLU A 112 -9.19 3.88 14.50
N GLY A 113 -8.92 5.16 14.28
CA GLY A 113 -8.84 6.16 15.36
C GLY A 113 -7.65 5.98 16.32
N VAL A 114 -6.68 5.14 15.97
CA VAL A 114 -5.51 4.87 16.82
C VAL A 114 -4.23 5.24 16.07
N HIS A 115 -3.38 6.06 16.68
CA HIS A 115 -2.09 6.50 16.10
C HIS A 115 -0.94 5.54 16.41
N THR A 116 -0.99 4.84 17.53
CA THR A 116 0.05 3.90 17.97
C THR A 116 -0.55 2.70 18.66
N LEU A 117 -0.19 1.50 18.22
CA LEU A 117 -0.63 0.24 18.80
C LEU A 117 0.46 -0.41 19.65
N PRO A 118 0.11 -1.07 20.76
CA PRO A 118 1.02 -1.97 21.46
C PRO A 118 1.51 -3.07 20.51
N PRO A 119 2.71 -3.65 20.75
CA PRO A 119 3.28 -4.67 19.86
C PRO A 119 2.35 -5.87 19.58
N ALA A 120 1.60 -6.33 20.57
CA ALA A 120 0.65 -7.44 20.40
C ALA A 120 -0.52 -7.10 19.48
N GLU A 121 -1.05 -5.89 19.54
CA GLU A 121 -2.12 -5.43 18.64
C GLU A 121 -1.56 -5.10 17.26
N ARG A 122 -0.37 -4.51 17.19
CA ARG A 122 0.33 -4.23 15.94
C ARG A 122 0.63 -5.51 15.14
N ALA A 123 0.94 -6.62 15.83
CA ALA A 123 1.16 -7.92 15.19
C ALA A 123 -0.09 -8.48 14.49
N LYS A 124 -1.28 -7.96 14.79
CA LYS A 124 -2.53 -8.32 14.12
C LYS A 124 -2.76 -7.54 12.83
N SER A 125 -1.95 -6.54 12.53
CA SER A 125 -2.08 -5.76 11.31
C SER A 125 -1.58 -6.55 10.10
N VAL A 126 -2.20 -6.27 8.94
CA VAL A 126 -1.70 -6.71 7.63
C VAL A 126 -1.11 -5.50 6.91
N GLY A 127 0.01 -5.70 6.22
CA GLY A 127 0.72 -4.66 5.50
C GLY A 127 1.32 -5.19 4.21
N ASP A 128 1.31 -4.37 3.16
CA ASP A 128 1.78 -4.71 1.82
C ASP A 128 1.21 -6.07 1.32
N PRO A 129 -0.14 -6.20 1.17
CA PRO A 129 -0.76 -7.42 0.67
C PRO A 129 -0.33 -7.68 -0.79
N ARG A 130 -0.08 -8.94 -1.17
CA ARG A 130 0.47 -9.27 -2.50
C ARG A 130 -0.25 -10.37 -3.24
N ALA A 131 -0.94 -11.25 -2.54
CA ALA A 131 -1.69 -12.31 -3.17
C ALA A 131 -3.03 -12.51 -2.47
N ILE A 132 -4.04 -12.79 -3.27
CA ILE A 132 -5.38 -13.16 -2.80
C ILE A 132 -5.86 -14.40 -3.55
N ALA A 133 -6.43 -15.35 -2.82
CA ALA A 133 -7.05 -16.53 -3.40
C ALA A 133 -8.35 -16.88 -2.65
N PHE A 134 -9.38 -17.26 -3.39
CA PHE A 134 -10.63 -17.73 -2.82
C PHE A 134 -10.64 -19.23 -2.59
N SER A 135 -11.39 -19.67 -1.57
CA SER A 135 -11.81 -21.07 -1.46
C SER A 135 -12.64 -21.47 -2.68
N SER A 136 -12.72 -22.77 -2.97
CA SER A 136 -13.55 -23.31 -4.06
C SER A 136 -15.03 -22.93 -3.95
N THR A 137 -15.52 -22.71 -2.73
CA THR A 137 -16.89 -22.25 -2.45
C THR A 137 -17.07 -20.74 -2.57
N GLY A 138 -16.00 -19.96 -2.56
CA GLY A 138 -16.04 -18.49 -2.51
C GLY A 138 -16.43 -17.90 -1.15
N GLU A 139 -16.62 -18.71 -0.13
CA GLU A 139 -17.01 -18.24 1.21
C GLU A 139 -15.87 -17.57 1.96
N GLU A 140 -14.63 -17.94 1.64
CA GLU A 140 -13.43 -17.39 2.23
C GLU A 140 -12.46 -16.89 1.16
N ALA A 141 -11.79 -15.76 1.44
CA ALA A 141 -10.61 -15.33 0.73
C ALA A 141 -9.41 -15.31 1.69
N TRP A 142 -8.27 -15.76 1.19
CA TRP A 142 -7.00 -15.79 1.87
C TRP A 142 -6.09 -14.73 1.25
N ILE A 143 -5.40 -13.94 2.07
CA ILE A 143 -4.60 -12.79 1.63
C ILE A 143 -3.20 -12.92 2.23
N ALA A 144 -2.19 -13.14 1.38
CA ALA A 144 -0.79 -13.15 1.80
C ALA A 144 -0.21 -11.73 1.76
N SER A 145 0.41 -11.32 2.86
CA SER A 145 0.90 -9.95 3.08
C SER A 145 2.41 -9.94 3.28
N LYS A 146 3.11 -9.35 2.31
CA LYS A 146 4.57 -9.33 2.25
C LYS A 146 5.19 -8.51 3.38
N GLY A 147 4.59 -7.38 3.73
CA GLY A 147 5.13 -6.47 4.74
C GLY A 147 4.89 -6.94 6.16
N SER A 148 3.77 -7.60 6.42
CA SER A 148 3.41 -8.08 7.75
C SER A 148 3.75 -9.56 8.00
N ASN A 149 4.26 -10.28 6.98
CA ASN A 149 4.74 -11.66 7.10
C ASN A 149 3.65 -12.64 7.58
N ASN A 150 2.42 -12.42 7.15
CA ASN A 150 1.26 -13.18 7.60
C ASN A 150 0.24 -13.42 6.49
N VAL A 151 -0.72 -14.26 6.77
CA VAL A 151 -1.89 -14.50 5.93
C VAL A 151 -3.15 -14.14 6.72
N LEU A 152 -3.99 -13.28 6.16
CA LEU A 152 -5.29 -12.97 6.69
C LEU A 152 -6.35 -13.79 5.97
N VAL A 153 -7.32 -14.32 6.73
CA VAL A 153 -8.52 -14.95 6.18
C VAL A 153 -9.72 -14.03 6.39
N VAL A 154 -10.46 -13.81 5.32
CA VAL A 154 -11.66 -12.97 5.33
C VAL A 154 -12.83 -13.73 4.72
N ASP A 155 -14.06 -13.33 5.04
CA ASP A 155 -15.27 -13.85 4.40
C ASP A 155 -15.47 -13.24 2.98
N ALA A 156 -16.53 -13.63 2.32
CA ALA A 156 -16.88 -13.15 0.98
C ALA A 156 -17.12 -11.63 0.89
N LEU A 157 -17.32 -10.95 2.02
CA LEU A 157 -17.52 -9.51 2.13
C LEU A 157 -16.25 -8.77 2.58
N GLY A 158 -15.13 -9.48 2.77
CA GLY A 158 -13.86 -8.92 3.23
C GLY A 158 -13.75 -8.75 4.74
N GLN A 159 -14.72 -9.26 5.53
CA GLN A 159 -14.65 -9.21 6.99
C GLN A 159 -13.68 -10.26 7.53
N ARG A 160 -12.85 -9.89 8.48
CA ARG A 160 -11.84 -10.78 9.08
C ARG A 160 -12.49 -11.97 9.78
N LEU A 161 -11.99 -13.16 9.51
CA LEU A 161 -12.41 -14.40 10.17
C LEU A 161 -11.45 -14.83 11.29
N GLY A 162 -10.74 -13.89 11.89
CA GLY A 162 -9.81 -14.09 13.00
C GLY A 162 -8.56 -13.25 12.86
N ASP A 163 -7.58 -13.51 13.73
CA ASP A 163 -6.28 -12.88 13.67
C ASP A 163 -5.45 -13.43 12.49
N PRO A 164 -4.52 -12.67 11.90
CA PRO A 164 -3.66 -13.15 10.83
C PRO A 164 -2.76 -14.29 11.30
N ILE A 165 -2.48 -15.23 10.40
CA ILE A 165 -1.64 -16.40 10.61
C ILE A 165 -0.20 -16.03 10.25
N PRO A 166 0.77 -16.01 11.18
CA PRO A 166 2.18 -15.82 10.86
C PRO A 166 2.69 -16.99 10.01
N VAL A 167 3.37 -16.71 8.88
CA VAL A 167 3.76 -17.78 7.95
C VAL A 167 5.24 -17.78 7.55
N GLY A 168 5.90 -16.64 7.55
CA GLY A 168 7.30 -16.49 7.17
C GLY A 168 7.57 -15.16 6.48
N PHE A 169 8.84 -14.85 6.25
CA PHE A 169 9.24 -13.51 5.84
C PHE A 169 9.02 -13.24 4.35
N GLY A 170 8.29 -12.18 4.06
CA GLY A 170 8.05 -11.70 2.71
C GLY A 170 7.07 -12.56 1.90
N SER A 171 5.89 -12.83 2.44
CA SER A 171 4.85 -13.66 1.80
C SER A 171 4.26 -12.99 0.56
N THR A 172 4.47 -13.58 -0.64
CA THR A 172 4.09 -12.99 -1.92
C THR A 172 3.25 -13.88 -2.82
N GLY A 173 3.25 -15.18 -2.58
CA GLY A 173 2.50 -16.14 -3.38
C GLY A 173 1.54 -16.94 -2.52
N LEU A 174 0.39 -17.30 -3.08
CA LEU A 174 -0.66 -18.04 -2.39
C LEU A 174 -1.39 -18.96 -3.34
N ALA A 175 -1.60 -20.21 -2.93
CA ALA A 175 -2.46 -21.16 -3.59
C ALA A 175 -3.22 -21.99 -2.57
N LEU A 176 -4.46 -22.32 -2.87
CA LEU A 176 -5.34 -23.08 -1.98
C LEU A 176 -5.75 -24.41 -2.63
N ASN A 177 -5.88 -25.45 -1.83
CA ASN A 177 -6.78 -26.57 -2.09
C ASN A 177 -7.81 -26.66 -0.95
N ASP A 178 -8.59 -27.71 -0.87
CA ASP A 178 -9.67 -27.82 0.13
C ASP A 178 -9.12 -27.94 1.57
N ASP A 179 -7.93 -28.51 1.77
CA ASP A 179 -7.37 -28.80 3.08
C ASP A 179 -6.29 -27.80 3.52
N VAL A 180 -5.46 -27.33 2.58
CA VAL A 180 -4.28 -26.53 2.90
C VAL A 180 -4.15 -25.29 2.02
N ALA A 181 -3.47 -24.29 2.57
CA ALA A 181 -2.94 -23.14 1.85
C ALA A 181 -1.42 -23.23 1.72
N PHE A 182 -0.91 -23.02 0.52
CA PHE A 182 0.52 -22.92 0.23
C PHE A 182 0.91 -21.46 0.13
N VAL A 183 1.85 -21.02 0.96
CA VAL A 183 2.30 -19.62 1.03
C VAL A 183 3.79 -19.54 0.70
N HIS A 184 4.11 -18.84 -0.38
CA HIS A 184 5.49 -18.60 -0.77
C HIS A 184 6.06 -17.40 -0.02
N ASN A 185 7.02 -17.64 0.86
CA ASN A 185 7.77 -16.63 1.62
C ASN A 185 9.03 -16.26 0.85
N HIS A 186 8.90 -15.29 -0.05
CA HIS A 186 9.94 -14.93 -1.01
C HIS A 186 11.25 -14.46 -0.34
N PHE A 187 11.15 -13.72 0.76
CA PHE A 187 12.34 -13.17 1.40
C PHE A 187 13.08 -14.19 2.28
N GLU A 188 12.38 -15.20 2.72
CA GLU A 188 12.93 -16.28 3.52
C GLU A 188 13.36 -17.51 2.68
N GLY A 189 12.89 -17.55 1.42
CA GLY A 189 13.15 -18.70 0.55
C GLY A 189 12.45 -19.97 1.05
N THR A 190 11.20 -19.85 1.53
CA THR A 190 10.42 -20.96 2.05
C THR A 190 9.04 -21.06 1.44
N LEU A 191 8.43 -22.25 1.55
CA LEU A 191 7.02 -22.49 1.30
C LEU A 191 6.37 -22.96 2.61
N ALA A 192 5.50 -22.16 3.18
CA ALA A 192 4.71 -22.57 4.33
C ALA A 192 3.45 -23.32 3.85
N VAL A 193 3.12 -24.42 4.52
CA VAL A 193 1.87 -25.16 4.34
C VAL A 193 1.01 -24.88 5.56
N VAL A 194 -0.12 -24.25 5.36
CA VAL A 194 -1.05 -23.86 6.41
C VAL A 194 -2.26 -24.79 6.36
N ASP A 195 -2.56 -25.44 7.47
CA ASP A 195 -3.81 -26.17 7.64
C ASP A 195 -4.97 -25.17 7.67
N ARG A 196 -5.95 -25.34 6.78
CA ARG A 196 -7.04 -24.38 6.64
C ARG A 196 -8.08 -24.48 7.77
N ALA A 197 -8.28 -25.65 8.31
CA ALA A 197 -9.26 -25.87 9.38
C ALA A 197 -8.72 -25.34 10.72
N GLU A 198 -7.47 -25.66 11.02
CA GLU A 198 -6.81 -25.22 12.27
C GLU A 198 -6.25 -23.78 12.18
N ARG A 199 -6.03 -23.27 10.95
CA ARG A 199 -5.40 -21.96 10.69
C ARG A 199 -4.02 -21.82 11.30
N GLU A 200 -3.23 -22.88 11.18
CA GLU A 200 -1.87 -22.95 11.69
C GLU A 200 -0.91 -23.50 10.62
N VAL A 201 0.35 -23.10 10.71
CA VAL A 201 1.40 -23.64 9.83
C VAL A 201 1.70 -25.08 10.25
N SER A 202 1.38 -26.03 9.37
CA SER A 202 1.61 -27.46 9.58
C SER A 202 2.99 -27.94 9.11
N ALA A 203 3.57 -27.27 8.12
CA ALA A 203 4.89 -27.57 7.60
C ALA A 203 5.55 -26.35 6.94
N VAL A 204 6.88 -26.34 6.91
CA VAL A 204 7.68 -25.37 6.14
C VAL A 204 8.68 -26.13 5.30
N VAL A 205 8.71 -25.83 4.01
CA VAL A 205 9.64 -26.43 3.03
C VAL A 205 10.65 -25.36 2.62
N SER A 206 11.94 -25.62 2.85
CA SER A 206 13.00 -24.72 2.38
C SER A 206 13.18 -24.83 0.88
N LEU A 207 13.27 -23.68 0.23
CA LEU A 207 13.56 -23.54 -1.20
C LEU A 207 15.00 -23.07 -1.37
N PHE A 208 15.53 -23.27 -2.59
CA PHE A 208 16.84 -22.69 -2.91
C PHE A 208 16.71 -21.16 -3.02
N ASP A 209 17.49 -20.44 -2.20
CA ASP A 209 17.60 -18.99 -2.26
C ASP A 209 19.06 -18.58 -2.51
N PRO A 210 19.38 -18.00 -3.68
CA PRO A 210 20.73 -17.54 -4.02
C PRO A 210 21.06 -16.17 -3.43
N VAL A 211 20.16 -15.54 -2.68
CA VAL A 211 20.34 -14.18 -2.17
C VAL A 211 21.33 -14.20 -1.00
N PRO A 212 22.36 -13.33 -0.99
CA PRO A 212 23.29 -13.22 0.14
C PRO A 212 22.59 -12.85 1.46
N ASP A 213 23.08 -13.38 2.57
CA ASP A 213 22.50 -13.18 3.91
C ASP A 213 22.36 -11.70 4.29
N GLU A 214 23.32 -10.85 3.92
CA GLU A 214 23.27 -9.41 4.20
C GLU A 214 22.11 -8.72 3.48
N VAL A 215 21.78 -9.18 2.27
CA VAL A 215 20.63 -8.65 1.50
C VAL A 215 19.33 -9.16 2.14
N GLN A 216 19.28 -10.41 2.53
CA GLN A 216 18.09 -10.95 3.22
C GLN A 216 17.81 -10.19 4.52
N GLN A 217 18.84 -9.97 5.35
CA GLN A 217 18.71 -9.19 6.59
C GLN A 217 18.30 -7.75 6.32
N GLY A 218 18.84 -7.13 5.27
CA GLY A 218 18.51 -5.76 4.86
C GLY A 218 17.04 -5.57 4.45
N ARG A 219 16.39 -6.63 3.93
CA ARG A 219 14.98 -6.57 3.50
C ARG A 219 14.02 -6.25 4.64
N ALA A 220 14.28 -6.70 5.87
CA ALA A 220 13.44 -6.37 7.03
C ALA A 220 13.33 -4.86 7.25
N HIS A 221 14.42 -4.12 7.07
CA HIS A 221 14.43 -2.67 7.25
C HIS A 221 13.62 -1.91 6.18
N MET A 222 13.47 -2.48 5.01
CA MET A 222 12.72 -1.86 3.93
C MET A 222 11.24 -2.25 3.92
N TYR A 223 10.93 -3.52 4.24
CA TYR A 223 9.64 -4.11 3.95
C TYR A 223 8.80 -4.45 5.18
N ASP A 224 9.40 -4.69 6.36
CA ASP A 224 8.65 -5.14 7.53
C ASP A 224 7.82 -4.01 8.13
N THR A 225 6.49 -4.17 8.06
CA THR A 225 5.54 -3.17 8.55
C THR A 225 5.41 -3.19 10.07
N HIS A 226 5.62 -4.34 10.72
CA HIS A 226 5.55 -4.45 12.17
C HIS A 226 6.77 -3.83 12.87
N LEU A 227 7.91 -3.81 12.17
CA LEU A 227 9.15 -3.26 12.72
C LEU A 227 9.16 -1.73 12.73
N HIS A 228 8.62 -1.10 11.68
CA HIS A 228 8.80 0.34 11.44
C HIS A 228 7.54 1.18 11.57
N SER A 229 6.36 0.60 11.61
CA SER A 229 5.11 1.33 11.72
C SER A 229 4.53 1.31 13.14
N ALA A 230 4.03 2.44 13.57
CA ALA A 230 3.32 2.55 14.84
C ALA A 230 2.01 1.72 14.87
N ARG A 231 1.42 1.46 13.71
CA ARG A 231 0.17 0.71 13.52
C ARG A 231 0.38 -0.67 12.87
N GLY A 232 1.55 -0.95 12.31
CA GLY A 232 1.88 -2.24 11.70
C GLY A 232 1.42 -2.42 10.24
N GLU A 233 0.98 -1.36 9.56
CA GLU A 233 0.40 -1.44 8.21
C GLU A 233 1.33 -0.94 7.11
N VAL A 234 2.31 -0.11 7.46
CA VAL A 234 3.17 0.58 6.49
C VAL A 234 4.64 0.35 6.77
N SER A 235 5.44 0.41 5.71
CA SER A 235 6.90 0.36 5.75
C SER A 235 7.46 1.34 4.71
N CYS A 236 8.77 1.44 4.58
CA CYS A 236 9.36 2.21 3.49
C CYS A 236 8.85 1.73 2.12
N ALA A 237 8.67 0.41 1.96
CA ALA A 237 8.17 -0.20 0.72
C ALA A 237 6.70 0.08 0.41
N THR A 238 5.93 0.67 1.31
CA THR A 238 4.55 1.10 1.05
C THR A 238 4.51 2.21 0.01
N CYS A 239 5.42 3.18 0.10
CA CYS A 239 5.59 4.23 -0.91
C CYS A 239 6.66 3.86 -1.95
N HIS A 240 7.78 3.25 -1.51
CA HIS A 240 8.86 2.78 -2.39
C HIS A 240 8.63 1.35 -2.87
N ILE A 241 7.50 1.14 -3.55
CA ILE A 241 7.03 -0.17 -4.01
C ILE A 241 8.11 -0.85 -4.84
N ASP A 242 8.52 -2.06 -4.40
CA ASP A 242 9.56 -2.87 -5.02
C ASP A 242 10.86 -2.09 -5.30
N SER A 243 11.25 -1.25 -4.32
CA SER A 243 12.40 -0.34 -4.37
C SER A 243 12.29 0.74 -5.46
N ARG A 244 11.11 0.99 -5.96
CA ARG A 244 10.82 2.03 -6.97
C ARG A 244 10.00 3.15 -6.36
N MET A 245 8.74 3.29 -6.74
CA MET A 245 7.84 4.35 -6.31
C MET A 245 6.37 3.95 -6.51
N ASP A 246 5.48 4.56 -5.74
CA ASP A 246 4.03 4.45 -5.86
C ASP A 246 3.44 5.28 -7.01
N ARG A 247 4.23 6.16 -7.61
CA ARG A 247 3.84 7.14 -8.65
C ARG A 247 2.84 8.20 -8.16
N LEU A 248 2.70 8.35 -6.86
CA LEU A 248 1.87 9.38 -6.25
C LEU A 248 2.69 10.65 -5.99
N ALA A 249 1.99 11.77 -5.92
CA ALA A 249 2.51 13.01 -5.38
C ALA A 249 1.89 13.23 -4.00
N TRP A 250 2.74 13.46 -3.00
CA TRP A 250 2.37 13.61 -1.60
C TRP A 250 2.41 15.06 -1.18
N ASP A 251 1.35 15.55 -0.56
CA ASP A 251 1.34 16.88 0.06
C ASP A 251 1.93 16.79 1.48
N LEU A 252 3.25 16.98 1.57
CA LEU A 252 4.04 16.76 2.80
C LEU A 252 4.26 18.06 3.59
N GLY A 253 3.39 19.04 3.49
CA GLY A 253 3.63 20.30 4.13
C GLY A 253 2.42 20.97 4.75
N ASN A 254 2.67 22.07 5.42
CA ASN A 254 1.64 22.96 5.95
C ASN A 254 1.88 24.38 5.44
N PRO A 255 1.38 24.76 4.24
CA PRO A 255 1.62 26.07 3.66
C PRO A 255 0.97 27.23 4.48
N GLY A 256 -0.01 26.93 5.30
CA GLY A 256 -0.60 27.89 6.24
C GLY A 256 0.08 27.97 7.60
N GLY A 257 1.13 27.16 7.80
CA GLY A 257 1.87 27.14 9.07
C GLY A 257 2.76 28.36 9.24
N SER A 258 3.11 28.65 10.49
CA SER A 258 4.09 29.68 10.84
C SER A 258 5.52 29.12 10.75
N MET A 259 6.50 30.04 10.67
CA MET A 259 7.94 29.68 10.75
C MET A 259 8.20 28.85 12.01
N GLN A 260 8.97 27.78 11.86
CA GLN A 260 9.34 26.86 12.92
C GLN A 260 10.84 26.91 13.16
N PRO A 261 11.31 26.96 14.42
CA PRO A 261 12.73 26.86 14.73
C PRO A 261 13.22 25.42 14.47
N ILE A 262 14.47 25.32 14.03
CA ILE A 262 15.19 24.04 14.04
C ILE A 262 15.95 23.99 15.37
N ASP A 263 15.36 23.37 16.37
CA ASP A 263 15.89 23.30 17.74
C ASP A 263 16.71 22.03 18.04
N VAL A 264 16.83 21.14 17.06
CA VAL A 264 17.63 19.92 17.15
C VAL A 264 18.69 19.90 16.06
N ASN A 265 19.94 19.78 16.50
CA ASN A 265 21.11 19.40 15.72
C ASN A 265 21.00 19.65 14.22
N CYS A 266 21.13 20.90 13.80
CA CYS A 266 21.03 21.27 12.39
C CYS A 266 22.23 20.84 11.52
N ASN A 267 23.06 19.96 12.00
CA ASN A 267 24.14 19.38 11.21
C ASN A 267 23.55 18.35 10.23
N MET A 268 23.02 18.85 9.13
CA MET A 268 22.56 18.04 8.00
C MET A 268 23.71 17.56 7.11
N GLY A 269 24.94 17.57 7.60
CA GLY A 269 26.13 17.18 6.83
C GLY A 269 26.52 18.17 5.72
N VAL A 270 25.91 19.36 5.71
CA VAL A 270 26.21 20.41 4.74
C VAL A 270 26.80 21.58 5.54
N GLU A 271 28.10 21.82 5.41
CA GLU A 271 28.82 22.92 6.07
C GLU A 271 28.25 24.32 5.79
N GLN A 272 27.22 24.43 4.97
CA GLN A 272 26.60 25.71 4.57
C GLN A 272 25.66 26.30 5.63
N PHE A 273 25.22 25.51 6.58
CA PHE A 273 24.39 25.97 7.68
C PHE A 273 25.28 26.11 8.90
N GLY A 274 25.58 27.35 9.28
CA GLY A 274 26.33 27.63 10.48
C GLY A 274 25.66 27.05 11.76
N PRO A 275 26.24 27.29 12.96
CA PRO A 275 25.73 26.79 14.22
C PRO A 275 24.28 27.24 14.53
N ASP A 276 23.81 28.28 13.88
CA ASP A 276 22.46 28.82 14.02
C ASP A 276 21.67 28.48 12.76
N CYS A 277 20.86 27.45 12.80
CA CYS A 277 19.95 27.15 11.71
C CYS A 277 18.85 28.22 11.64
N PRO A 278 18.58 28.77 10.44
CA PRO A 278 17.45 29.67 10.29
C PRO A 278 16.13 28.93 10.50
N ASP A 279 15.15 29.64 11.04
CA ASP A 279 13.78 29.15 11.06
C ASP A 279 13.36 28.72 9.66
N PHE A 280 12.56 27.67 9.56
CA PHE A 280 12.04 27.19 8.30
C PHE A 280 10.51 27.31 8.22
N HIS A 281 10.01 27.52 7.03
CA HIS A 281 8.58 27.44 6.79
C HIS A 281 8.20 25.97 6.54
N PRO A 282 7.17 25.42 7.20
CA PRO A 282 6.78 24.02 7.06
C PRO A 282 6.10 23.71 5.71
N MET A 283 6.12 24.65 4.77
CA MET A 283 5.60 24.45 3.43
C MET A 283 6.53 23.57 2.61
N LYS A 284 6.01 22.39 2.24
CA LYS A 284 6.57 21.54 1.17
C LYS A 284 5.49 21.39 0.13
N GLY A 285 5.77 21.72 -1.11
CA GLY A 285 4.82 21.43 -2.19
C GLY A 285 4.63 19.92 -2.40
N PRO A 286 3.69 19.50 -3.24
CA PRO A 286 3.53 18.10 -3.60
C PRO A 286 4.86 17.50 -4.08
N MET A 287 5.25 16.38 -3.48
CA MET A 287 6.50 15.67 -3.76
C MET A 287 6.19 14.26 -4.24
N THR A 288 6.74 13.89 -5.38
CA THR A 288 6.65 12.52 -5.86
C THR A 288 7.60 11.62 -5.09
N THR A 289 7.16 10.40 -4.80
CA THR A 289 8.02 9.37 -4.22
C THR A 289 9.21 9.09 -5.14
N GLN A 290 10.42 9.13 -4.60
CA GLN A 290 11.65 8.87 -5.35
C GLN A 290 11.89 7.38 -5.49
N THR A 291 12.46 6.96 -6.63
CA THR A 291 12.96 5.58 -6.74
C THR A 291 14.19 5.37 -5.85
N MET A 292 14.28 4.20 -5.24
CA MET A 292 15.46 3.79 -4.46
C MET A 292 16.46 2.99 -5.30
N GLN A 293 16.17 2.77 -6.58
CA GLN A 293 17.12 2.11 -7.48
C GLN A 293 18.32 3.04 -7.74
N ASP A 294 19.50 2.45 -7.79
CA ASP A 294 20.77 3.15 -8.06
C ASP A 294 21.20 4.22 -7.03
N LEU A 295 20.63 4.21 -5.82
CA LEU A 295 21.01 5.15 -4.76
C LEU A 295 22.38 4.83 -4.14
N ILE A 296 22.83 3.58 -4.22
CA ILE A 296 24.08 3.11 -3.60
C ILE A 296 25.06 2.71 -4.70
N GLY A 297 26.30 3.18 -4.59
CA GLY A 297 27.38 2.76 -5.48
C GLY A 297 27.63 3.65 -6.69
N LYS A 298 27.10 4.88 -6.70
CA LYS A 298 27.45 5.92 -7.69
C LYS A 298 28.15 7.08 -7.05
#